data_2dee9d9460007d13e9f30fd6a94cd6d8
#
_entry.id   2dee9d9460007d13e9f30fd6a94cd6d8
#
_cell.length_a   1.000
_cell.length_b   1.000
_cell.length_c   1.000
_cell.angle_alpha   90.00
_cell.angle_beta   90.00
_cell.angle_gamma   90.00
#
_symmetry.space_group_name_H-M   'P 1'
#
loop_
_entity.id
_entity.type
_entity.pdbx_description
1 polymer ?
#
loop_
_entity_poly.entity_id
_entity_poly.type
_entity_poly.pdbx_seq_one_letter_code
_entity_poly.pdbx_strand_id
1 'polypeptide(L)'
;MKKLKMLTIVLVVILITMIAFGGIYIQKQNRMENIIKNYSYAMDLKGARNIRLKVNQENKTVIKDSEGKEVESSEDLTDDKIKEKGYTKEEIPYNSQESQKEENYKESKRIIEERLKSLKITDYNIKIDESTGDILLEIAENDNTDSIVSNIGTVGKFEIIDSETKEVLMDNNDIKLANVMYGSSNSSTTSSSSGTTVYLNIEFTKEGAKKLEDISSKYVKTSTSDNTTDNTDSSDTTTSSTEKKITMKIDDEEIMSTSFDETLKTGKIQLSIGKATTDSKTLQGYVSQASNIAVVLDSGKMPIKYDVDENQYVLSDITNQELDIVVYILIGIVAILSIIFIIRYKLYGAIGAVSYIGLISIFLILIRYANVNLSIQGILAIALVCILNYVFINKLICRINKKDSNKETTNQKIKEVYKEFFVKIIPICIATIVFCFAGWDPISSFGMIMFWGIVLIAIYNYIITSTLVKIQDNK
;
A
#
# COMPACT_ATOMS: atom_id res chain seq x y z
N MET A 1 -10.24 -48.62 -12.90
CA MET A 1 -10.53 -47.16 -13.06
C MET A 1 -10.88 -46.44 -11.76
N LYS A 2 -11.83 -46.92 -10.93
CA LYS A 2 -12.25 -46.23 -9.68
C LYS A 2 -11.11 -46.04 -8.64
N LYS A 3 -10.29 -47.11 -8.39
CA LYS A 3 -9.13 -47.01 -7.49
C LYS A 3 -8.08 -45.98 -7.96
N LEU A 4 -7.87 -45.90 -9.28
CA LEU A 4 -6.95 -44.94 -9.89
C LEU A 4 -7.44 -43.49 -9.69
N LYS A 5 -8.74 -43.22 -9.89
CA LYS A 5 -9.34 -41.87 -9.63
C LYS A 5 -9.19 -41.46 -8.16
N MET A 6 -9.43 -42.38 -7.23
CA MET A 6 -9.25 -42.13 -5.82
C MET A 6 -7.78 -41.79 -5.49
N LEU A 7 -6.84 -42.58 -6.03
CA LEU A 7 -5.41 -42.33 -5.85
C LEU A 7 -4.99 -40.96 -6.41
N THR A 8 -5.47 -40.62 -7.61
CA THR A 8 -5.18 -39.31 -8.21
C THR A 8 -5.66 -38.15 -7.33
N ILE A 9 -6.90 -38.23 -6.80
CA ILE A 9 -7.41 -37.16 -5.91
C ILE A 9 -6.55 -37.07 -4.64
N VAL A 10 -6.17 -38.19 -4.02
CA VAL A 10 -5.31 -38.19 -2.82
C VAL A 10 -3.93 -37.59 -3.12
N LEU A 11 -3.32 -37.93 -4.27
CA LEU A 11 -2.04 -37.34 -4.69
C LEU A 11 -2.14 -35.82 -4.91
N VAL A 12 -3.22 -35.35 -5.54
CA VAL A 12 -3.46 -33.91 -5.71
C VAL A 12 -3.61 -33.20 -4.36
N VAL A 13 -4.33 -33.80 -3.41
CA VAL A 13 -4.47 -33.24 -2.05
C VAL A 13 -3.12 -33.19 -1.36
N ILE A 14 -2.30 -34.23 -1.46
CA ILE A 14 -0.94 -34.24 -0.87
C ILE A 14 -0.09 -33.15 -1.51
N LEU A 15 -0.13 -33.01 -2.85
CA LEU A 15 0.62 -31.96 -3.55
C LEU A 15 0.22 -30.57 -3.08
N ILE A 16 -1.09 -30.29 -2.99
CA ILE A 16 -1.60 -29.00 -2.49
C ILE A 16 -1.15 -28.76 -1.04
N THR A 17 -1.16 -29.80 -0.20
CA THR A 17 -0.68 -29.71 1.19
C THR A 17 0.80 -29.36 1.24
N MET A 18 1.62 -30.00 0.40
CA MET A 18 3.04 -29.67 0.30
C MET A 18 3.27 -28.23 -0.17
N ILE A 19 2.48 -27.75 -1.10
CA ILE A 19 2.54 -26.34 -1.57
C ILE A 19 2.10 -25.37 -0.46
N ALA A 20 1.04 -25.68 0.27
CA ALA A 20 0.51 -24.83 1.32
C ALA A 20 1.50 -24.58 2.45
N PHE A 21 2.24 -25.60 2.85
CA PHE A 21 3.20 -25.55 3.96
C PHE A 21 4.65 -25.33 3.50
N GLY A 22 5.05 -25.93 2.37
CA GLY A 22 6.43 -25.85 1.87
C GLY A 22 6.68 -24.70 0.92
N GLY A 23 5.63 -24.16 0.26
CA GLY A 23 5.79 -23.15 -0.78
C GLY A 23 6.27 -23.72 -2.12
N ILE A 24 6.45 -22.84 -3.09
CA ILE A 24 7.07 -23.13 -4.40
C ILE A 24 8.22 -22.15 -4.59
N TYR A 25 9.43 -22.68 -4.63
CA TYR A 25 10.63 -21.86 -4.79
C TYR A 25 11.14 -21.92 -6.22
N ILE A 26 11.40 -20.76 -6.79
CA ILE A 26 12.06 -20.60 -8.09
C ILE A 26 13.37 -19.82 -7.92
N GLN A 27 14.35 -20.15 -8.74
CA GLN A 27 15.58 -19.38 -8.79
C GLN A 27 15.38 -18.14 -9.66
N LYS A 28 15.53 -16.97 -9.05
CA LYS A 28 15.47 -15.69 -9.74
C LYS A 28 16.68 -14.85 -9.32
N GLN A 29 17.46 -14.40 -10.29
CA GLN A 29 18.65 -13.58 -10.04
C GLN A 29 19.60 -14.13 -8.94
N ASN A 30 19.92 -15.42 -8.97
CA ASN A 30 20.73 -16.14 -7.97
C ASN A 30 20.15 -16.21 -6.55
N ARG A 31 18.86 -15.92 -6.35
CA ARG A 31 18.13 -16.13 -5.10
C ARG A 31 16.96 -17.06 -5.30
N MET A 32 16.68 -17.87 -4.27
CA MET A 32 15.47 -18.69 -4.25
C MET A 32 14.32 -17.86 -3.71
N GLU A 33 13.35 -17.54 -4.58
CA GLU A 33 12.13 -16.81 -4.18
C GLU A 33 10.94 -17.78 -4.09
N ASN A 34 10.14 -17.63 -3.02
CA ASN A 34 8.87 -18.32 -2.91
C ASN A 34 7.81 -17.59 -3.73
N ILE A 35 7.21 -18.27 -4.73
CA ILE A 35 6.13 -17.70 -5.54
C ILE A 35 4.85 -17.52 -4.73
N ILE A 36 4.66 -18.37 -3.69
CA ILE A 36 3.48 -18.29 -2.85
C ILE A 36 3.56 -17.02 -1.99
N LYS A 37 2.54 -16.16 -2.12
CA LYS A 37 2.44 -14.92 -1.36
C LYS A 37 2.51 -15.18 0.15
N ASN A 38 3.22 -14.35 0.89
CA ASN A 38 3.23 -14.39 2.34
C ASN A 38 1.88 -13.96 2.93
N TYR A 39 1.62 -14.32 4.19
CA TYR A 39 0.48 -13.78 4.92
C TYR A 39 0.67 -12.27 5.15
N SER A 40 -0.41 -11.53 5.05
CA SER A 40 -0.47 -10.16 5.55
C SER A 40 -0.91 -10.20 7.00
N TYR A 41 -0.09 -9.67 7.90
CA TYR A 41 -0.40 -9.62 9.33
C TYR A 41 -0.94 -8.24 9.69
N ALA A 42 -1.94 -8.20 10.57
CA ALA A 42 -2.51 -6.98 11.14
C ALA A 42 -1.59 -6.41 12.24
N MET A 43 -1.90 -5.20 12.71
CA MET A 43 -1.09 -4.45 13.68
C MET A 43 -0.87 -5.21 14.99
N ASP A 44 -1.85 -5.98 15.46
CA ASP A 44 -1.79 -6.80 16.67
C ASP A 44 -0.73 -7.91 16.61
N LEU A 45 -0.39 -8.38 15.41
CA LEU A 45 0.63 -9.42 15.17
C LEU A 45 1.97 -8.87 14.68
N LYS A 46 2.00 -7.70 14.07
CA LYS A 46 3.21 -7.11 13.48
C LYS A 46 3.84 -6.01 14.35
N GLY A 47 3.04 -5.41 15.21
CA GLY A 47 3.31 -4.15 15.85
C GLY A 47 2.82 -2.97 15.00
N ALA A 48 2.72 -1.83 15.63
CA ALA A 48 2.19 -0.61 15.06
C ALA A 48 3.12 0.57 15.33
N ARG A 49 3.02 1.59 14.51
CA ARG A 49 3.60 2.90 14.75
C ARG A 49 2.47 3.85 15.12
N ASN A 50 2.50 4.37 16.36
CA ASN A 50 1.61 5.45 16.79
C ASN A 50 2.26 6.78 16.49
N ILE A 51 1.55 7.59 15.70
CA ILE A 51 2.00 8.90 15.24
C ILE A 51 0.96 9.91 15.68
N ARG A 52 1.41 10.95 16.39
CA ARG A 52 0.60 12.12 16.70
C ARG A 52 1.06 13.27 15.83
N LEU A 53 0.18 13.72 14.96
CA LEU A 53 0.35 14.92 14.17
C LEU A 53 -0.32 16.08 14.89
N LYS A 54 0.47 16.97 15.44
CA LYS A 54 0.01 18.14 16.17
C LYS A 54 -0.14 19.32 15.23
N VAL A 55 -1.22 20.07 15.37
CA VAL A 55 -1.40 21.31 14.61
C VAL A 55 -0.25 22.26 14.92
N ASN A 56 0.54 22.62 13.88
CA ASN A 56 1.65 23.55 14.05
C ASN A 56 1.14 24.92 14.49
N GLN A 57 1.68 25.43 15.59
CA GLN A 57 1.35 26.74 16.17
C GLN A 57 2.51 27.74 16.10
N GLU A 58 3.57 27.39 15.39
CA GLU A 58 4.71 28.26 15.22
C GLU A 58 4.40 29.40 14.26
N ASN A 59 5.15 30.49 14.40
CA ASN A 59 5.13 31.60 13.46
C ASN A 59 6.21 31.42 12.42
N LYS A 60 5.90 31.77 11.18
CA LYS A 60 6.90 31.95 10.11
C LYS A 60 7.20 33.43 9.96
N THR A 61 8.46 33.75 9.73
CA THR A 61 8.87 35.10 9.36
C THR A 61 8.66 35.33 7.88
N VAL A 62 7.84 36.27 7.53
CA VAL A 62 7.59 36.68 6.16
C VAL A 62 8.18 38.08 5.93
N ILE A 63 8.91 38.21 4.83
CA ILE A 63 9.46 39.50 4.41
C ILE A 63 8.52 40.06 3.35
N LYS A 64 8.01 41.27 3.55
CA LYS A 64 7.15 41.97 2.60
C LYS A 64 7.88 43.18 2.04
N ASP A 65 7.71 43.43 0.75
CA ASP A 65 8.20 44.64 0.11
C ASP A 65 7.33 45.87 0.47
N SER A 66 7.69 47.03 -0.09
CA SER A 66 6.97 48.30 0.13
C SER A 66 5.52 48.27 -0.41
N GLU A 67 5.17 47.31 -1.27
CA GLU A 67 3.83 47.11 -1.83
C GLU A 67 3.03 46.04 -1.06
N GLY A 68 3.64 45.44 -0.02
CA GLY A 68 3.01 44.38 0.80
C GLY A 68 3.07 42.99 0.19
N LYS A 69 3.84 42.80 -0.89
CA LYS A 69 4.04 41.49 -1.54
C LYS A 69 5.09 40.68 -0.77
N GLU A 70 4.85 39.38 -0.57
CA GLU A 70 5.83 38.48 0.06
C GLU A 70 7.09 38.37 -0.81
N VAL A 71 8.24 38.61 -0.18
CA VAL A 71 9.58 38.43 -0.76
C VAL A 71 10.21 37.21 -0.12
N GLU A 72 10.71 36.30 -0.93
CA GLU A 72 11.34 35.10 -0.42
C GLU A 72 12.62 35.41 0.36
N SER A 73 12.76 34.83 1.56
CA SER A 73 13.99 34.95 2.34
C SER A 73 15.08 34.12 1.66
N SER A 74 16.05 34.77 1.02
CA SER A 74 17.29 34.16 0.56
C SER A 74 18.39 34.37 1.56
N GLU A 75 19.43 33.52 1.57
CA GLU A 75 20.62 33.67 2.41
C GLU A 75 21.32 35.03 2.21
N ASP A 76 21.08 35.67 1.07
CA ASP A 76 21.61 36.98 0.74
C ASP A 76 20.82 38.16 1.36
N LEU A 77 19.64 37.95 1.94
CA LEU A 77 18.80 38.96 2.54
C LEU A 77 19.12 39.12 4.05
N THR A 78 20.25 39.73 4.34
CA THR A 78 20.61 40.11 5.72
C THR A 78 19.71 41.22 6.24
N ASP A 79 19.56 41.31 7.57
CA ASP A 79 18.74 42.34 8.25
C ASP A 79 19.06 43.77 7.79
N ASP A 80 20.31 44.07 7.44
CA ASP A 80 20.73 45.36 6.93
C ASP A 80 20.20 45.61 5.51
N LYS A 81 20.21 44.62 4.63
CA LYS A 81 19.66 44.70 3.26
C LYS A 81 18.13 44.82 3.26
N ILE A 82 17.47 44.21 4.23
CA ILE A 82 16.01 44.29 4.40
C ILE A 82 15.63 45.75 4.73
N LYS A 83 16.36 46.38 5.66
CA LYS A 83 16.15 47.79 6.00
C LYS A 83 16.50 48.74 4.87
N GLU A 84 17.59 48.47 4.15
CA GLU A 84 18.04 49.31 3.03
C GLU A 84 17.04 49.33 1.86
N LYS A 85 16.39 48.16 1.61
CA LYS A 85 15.36 48.03 0.58
C LYS A 85 13.95 48.44 1.02
N GLY A 86 13.79 48.89 2.29
CA GLY A 86 12.50 49.26 2.82
C GLY A 86 11.52 48.11 3.02
N TYR A 87 12.04 46.90 3.16
CA TYR A 87 11.23 45.72 3.41
C TYR A 87 10.87 45.62 4.88
N THR A 88 9.73 44.95 5.17
CA THR A 88 9.24 44.73 6.54
C THR A 88 9.26 43.26 6.87
N LYS A 89 9.72 42.91 8.07
CA LYS A 89 9.58 41.55 8.60
C LYS A 89 8.29 41.46 9.42
N GLU A 90 7.48 40.47 9.13
CA GLU A 90 6.26 40.19 9.85
C GLU A 90 6.27 38.72 10.29
N GLU A 91 5.97 38.46 11.55
CA GLU A 91 5.77 37.10 12.04
C GLU A 91 4.29 36.74 11.91
N ILE A 92 3.98 35.76 11.09
CA ILE A 92 2.62 35.24 10.88
C ILE A 92 2.57 33.78 11.27
N PRO A 93 1.47 33.31 11.90
CA PRO A 93 1.34 31.89 12.20
C PRO A 93 1.30 31.07 10.94
N TYR A 94 1.91 29.88 10.95
CA TYR A 94 1.80 28.93 9.85
C TYR A 94 0.34 28.56 9.57
N ASN A 95 -0.44 28.33 10.62
CA ASN A 95 -1.87 28.09 10.54
C ASN A 95 -2.62 29.30 11.06
N SER A 96 -3.28 30.04 10.17
CA SER A 96 -4.14 31.16 10.58
C SER A 96 -5.35 30.65 11.38
N GLN A 97 -5.95 31.50 12.20
CA GLN A 97 -7.20 31.14 12.92
C GLN A 97 -8.34 30.77 11.95
N GLU A 98 -8.33 31.34 10.75
CA GLU A 98 -9.31 31.02 9.72
C GLU A 98 -9.10 29.62 9.12
N SER A 99 -7.87 29.12 9.07
CA SER A 99 -7.55 27.76 8.60
C SER A 99 -7.88 26.70 9.65
N GLN A 100 -7.88 27.03 10.95
CA GLN A 100 -8.13 26.10 12.05
C GLN A 100 -9.63 25.86 12.28
N LYS A 101 -10.30 25.29 11.26
CA LYS A 101 -11.74 24.95 11.28
C LYS A 101 -11.90 23.43 11.16
N GLU A 102 -12.99 22.92 11.71
CA GLU A 102 -13.34 21.50 11.67
C GLU A 102 -13.33 20.92 10.24
N GLU A 103 -13.79 21.71 9.25
CA GLU A 103 -13.78 21.32 7.84
C GLU A 103 -12.36 21.07 7.32
N ASN A 104 -11.40 21.91 7.69
CA ASN A 104 -10.01 21.79 7.29
C ASN A 104 -9.31 20.63 8.01
N TYR A 105 -9.67 20.33 9.24
CA TYR A 105 -9.18 19.14 9.94
C TYR A 105 -9.68 17.85 9.27
N LYS A 106 -10.95 17.81 8.89
CA LYS A 106 -11.52 16.68 8.14
C LYS A 106 -10.90 16.52 6.76
N GLU A 107 -10.64 17.62 6.07
CA GLU A 107 -9.97 17.62 4.78
C GLU A 107 -8.50 17.15 4.91
N SER A 108 -7.78 17.58 5.92
CA SER A 108 -6.42 17.09 6.21
C SER A 108 -6.42 15.58 6.47
N LYS A 109 -7.38 15.08 7.28
CA LYS A 109 -7.56 13.65 7.48
C LYS A 109 -7.81 12.90 6.17
N ARG A 110 -8.70 13.42 5.31
CA ARG A 110 -9.00 12.83 3.99
C ARG A 110 -7.74 12.73 3.12
N ILE A 111 -6.94 13.78 3.09
CA ILE A 111 -5.68 13.82 2.33
C ILE A 111 -4.69 12.78 2.88
N ILE A 112 -4.56 12.65 4.20
CA ILE A 112 -3.71 11.64 4.82
C ILE A 112 -4.20 10.23 4.45
N GLU A 113 -5.50 9.96 4.51
CA GLU A 113 -6.07 8.68 4.10
C GLU A 113 -5.81 8.37 2.62
N GLU A 114 -5.87 9.36 1.74
CA GLU A 114 -5.51 9.20 0.31
C GLU A 114 -4.03 8.89 0.13
N ARG A 115 -3.15 9.56 0.87
CA ARG A 115 -1.71 9.26 0.87
C ARG A 115 -1.43 7.82 1.30
N LEU A 116 -2.05 7.37 2.40
CA LEU A 116 -1.91 5.99 2.88
C LEU A 116 -2.39 4.97 1.85
N LYS A 117 -3.55 5.21 1.22
CA LYS A 117 -4.09 4.35 0.16
C LYS A 117 -3.18 4.29 -1.06
N SER A 118 -2.63 5.43 -1.49
CA SER A 118 -1.70 5.51 -2.61
C SER A 118 -0.39 4.77 -2.33
N LEU A 119 0.05 4.75 -1.07
CA LEU A 119 1.17 3.95 -0.59
C LEU A 119 0.81 2.47 -0.34
N LYS A 120 -0.45 2.07 -0.64
CA LYS A 120 -0.98 0.71 -0.44
C LYS A 120 -0.99 0.26 1.03
N ILE A 121 -1.09 1.19 1.95
CA ILE A 121 -1.28 0.91 3.36
C ILE A 121 -2.79 0.78 3.57
N THR A 122 -3.22 -0.42 3.93
CA THR A 122 -4.63 -0.75 4.15
C THR A 122 -4.98 -0.96 5.61
N ASP A 123 -3.97 -1.17 6.44
CA ASP A 123 -4.10 -1.42 7.88
C ASP A 123 -3.64 -0.17 8.63
N TYR A 124 -4.57 0.71 8.93
CA TYR A 124 -4.36 1.95 9.68
C TYR A 124 -5.62 2.35 10.44
N ASN A 125 -5.41 3.10 11.52
CA ASN A 125 -6.46 3.75 12.29
C ASN A 125 -6.14 5.23 12.39
N ILE A 126 -7.09 6.10 12.01
CA ILE A 126 -6.90 7.54 12.01
C ILE A 126 -8.05 8.25 12.71
N LYS A 127 -7.72 9.06 13.71
CA LYS A 127 -8.69 9.83 14.51
C LYS A 127 -8.27 11.28 14.58
N ILE A 128 -9.24 12.18 14.65
CA ILE A 128 -9.03 13.60 14.92
C ILE A 128 -9.43 13.85 16.37
N ASP A 129 -8.60 14.56 17.09
CA ASP A 129 -8.99 15.16 18.38
C ASP A 129 -9.80 16.42 18.08
N GLU A 130 -11.10 16.38 18.33
CA GLU A 130 -12.02 17.49 18.01
C GLU A 130 -11.69 18.77 18.80
N SER A 131 -10.98 18.65 19.92
CA SER A 131 -10.64 19.81 20.77
C SER A 131 -9.42 20.58 20.28
N THR A 132 -8.43 19.90 19.71
CA THR A 132 -7.14 20.48 19.30
C THR A 132 -6.94 20.47 17.79
N GLY A 133 -7.68 19.63 17.06
CA GLY A 133 -7.47 19.39 15.64
C GLY A 133 -6.30 18.45 15.34
N ASP A 134 -5.66 17.90 16.38
CA ASP A 134 -4.55 16.95 16.23
C ASP A 134 -5.03 15.64 15.59
N ILE A 135 -4.18 15.01 14.81
CA ILE A 135 -4.48 13.74 14.17
C ILE A 135 -3.66 12.63 14.84
N LEU A 136 -4.37 11.64 15.36
CA LEU A 136 -3.79 10.41 15.88
C LEU A 136 -3.86 9.34 14.80
N LEU A 137 -2.70 8.82 14.40
CA LEU A 137 -2.55 7.83 13.34
C LEU A 137 -1.80 6.61 13.87
N GLU A 138 -2.40 5.44 13.68
CA GLU A 138 -1.75 4.15 13.90
C GLU A 138 -1.62 3.45 12.55
N ILE A 139 -0.42 2.97 12.22
CA ILE A 139 -0.14 2.19 11.00
C ILE A 139 0.64 0.93 11.36
N ALA A 140 0.40 -0.15 10.60
CA ALA A 140 1.19 -1.37 10.77
C ALA A 140 2.66 -1.11 10.41
N GLU A 141 3.58 -1.57 11.29
CA GLU A 141 5.02 -1.39 11.08
C GLU A 141 5.51 -2.14 9.84
N ASN A 142 6.31 -1.48 9.02
CA ASN A 142 6.98 -2.07 7.86
C ASN A 142 8.29 -1.33 7.55
N ASP A 143 9.08 -1.86 6.63
CA ASP A 143 10.42 -1.31 6.29
C ASP A 143 10.39 0.14 5.75
N ASN A 144 9.22 0.64 5.34
CA ASN A 144 9.05 1.98 4.78
C ASN A 144 8.35 2.95 5.75
N THR A 145 8.04 2.52 6.99
CA THR A 145 7.25 3.32 7.94
C THR A 145 7.85 4.68 8.21
N ASP A 146 9.17 4.79 8.41
CA ASP A 146 9.84 6.07 8.65
C ASP A 146 9.68 7.04 7.46
N SER A 147 9.78 6.52 6.24
CA SER A 147 9.54 7.31 5.01
C SER A 147 8.07 7.76 4.92
N ILE A 148 7.13 6.92 5.33
CA ILE A 148 5.70 7.24 5.35
C ILE A 148 5.44 8.36 6.36
N VAL A 149 5.99 8.25 7.58
CA VAL A 149 5.84 9.24 8.64
C VAL A 149 6.34 10.62 8.19
N SER A 150 7.50 10.68 7.54
CA SER A 150 8.07 11.95 7.05
C SER A 150 7.20 12.63 5.99
N ASN A 151 6.44 11.86 5.20
CA ASN A 151 5.63 12.39 4.10
C ASN A 151 4.17 12.68 4.47
N ILE A 152 3.64 12.01 5.50
CA ILE A 152 2.25 12.20 5.91
C ILE A 152 1.99 13.60 6.43
N GLY A 153 2.96 14.20 7.16
CA GLY A 153 2.84 15.53 7.74
C GLY A 153 3.12 16.70 6.78
N THR A 154 3.69 16.43 5.59
CA THR A 154 4.00 17.49 4.62
C THR A 154 2.73 18.16 4.10
N VAL A 155 2.75 19.49 3.97
CA VAL A 155 1.60 20.25 3.43
C VAL A 155 1.39 19.88 1.95
N GLY A 156 2.47 19.72 1.19
CA GLY A 156 2.41 19.42 -0.24
C GLY A 156 2.08 20.65 -1.09
N LYS A 157 2.51 21.82 -0.67
CA LYS A 157 2.38 23.05 -1.46
C LYS A 157 3.36 23.03 -2.63
N PHE A 158 2.86 22.79 -3.84
CA PHE A 158 3.64 22.83 -5.07
C PHE A 158 3.55 24.19 -5.72
N GLU A 159 4.69 24.72 -6.13
CA GLU A 159 4.77 25.98 -6.85
C GLU A 159 5.85 25.92 -7.93
N ILE A 160 5.56 26.47 -9.10
CA ILE A 160 6.54 26.85 -10.10
C ILE A 160 6.63 28.36 -10.06
N ILE A 161 7.82 28.87 -9.74
CA ILE A 161 8.08 30.30 -9.58
C ILE A 161 9.11 30.78 -10.61
N ASP A 162 9.04 32.02 -10.98
CA ASP A 162 10.11 32.71 -11.68
C ASP A 162 11.33 32.86 -10.75
N SER A 163 12.51 32.42 -11.19
CA SER A 163 13.70 32.45 -10.32
C SER A 163 14.17 33.85 -9.96
N GLU A 164 13.88 34.86 -10.79
CA GLU A 164 14.29 36.26 -10.60
C GLU A 164 13.24 37.07 -9.84
N THR A 165 11.98 37.04 -10.34
CA THR A 165 10.89 37.86 -9.78
C THR A 165 10.19 37.19 -8.60
N LYS A 166 10.41 35.88 -8.39
CA LYS A 166 9.74 35.07 -7.35
C LYS A 166 8.21 35.02 -7.50
N GLU A 167 7.72 35.38 -8.66
CA GLU A 167 6.29 35.31 -8.97
C GLU A 167 5.84 33.83 -9.15
N VAL A 168 4.73 33.46 -8.50
CA VAL A 168 4.15 32.12 -8.66
C VAL A 168 3.47 32.04 -10.02
N LEU A 169 3.98 31.15 -10.86
CA LEU A 169 3.49 30.91 -12.22
C LEU A 169 2.47 29.79 -12.28
N MET A 170 2.63 28.75 -11.47
CA MET A 170 1.73 27.59 -11.35
C MET A 170 1.68 27.08 -9.93
N ASP A 171 0.56 26.45 -9.54
CA ASP A 171 0.34 25.90 -8.21
C ASP A 171 -0.33 24.49 -8.25
N ASN A 172 -0.72 23.94 -7.08
CA ASN A 172 -1.36 22.64 -6.96
C ASN A 172 -2.63 22.50 -7.80
N ASN A 173 -3.39 23.59 -8.05
CA ASN A 173 -4.64 23.55 -8.82
C ASN A 173 -4.40 23.22 -10.29
N ASP A 174 -3.19 23.45 -10.77
CA ASP A 174 -2.78 23.15 -12.13
C ASP A 174 -2.41 21.66 -12.33
N ILE A 175 -2.17 20.89 -11.24
CA ILE A 175 -1.80 19.48 -11.30
C ILE A 175 -3.04 18.61 -11.52
N LYS A 176 -2.94 17.65 -12.44
CA LYS A 176 -3.94 16.61 -12.66
C LYS A 176 -3.54 15.28 -12.07
N LEU A 177 -2.27 14.88 -12.21
CA LEU A 177 -1.75 13.59 -11.80
C LEU A 177 -0.23 13.68 -11.65
N ALA A 178 0.32 13.05 -10.62
CA ALA A 178 1.74 12.83 -10.48
C ALA A 178 2.04 11.32 -10.37
N ASN A 179 3.02 10.82 -11.11
CA ASN A 179 3.40 9.41 -11.07
C ASN A 179 4.89 9.20 -11.34
N VAL A 180 5.37 8.00 -11.00
CA VAL A 180 6.76 7.61 -11.21
C VAL A 180 6.90 6.86 -12.52
N MET A 181 7.91 7.22 -13.31
CA MET A 181 8.27 6.56 -14.56
C MET A 181 9.74 6.12 -14.55
N TYR A 182 10.03 5.12 -15.35
CA TYR A 182 11.39 4.62 -15.54
C TYR A 182 11.83 4.89 -16.98
N GLY A 183 13.06 5.36 -17.14
CA GLY A 183 13.67 5.55 -18.44
C GLY A 183 15.02 4.83 -18.52
N SER A 184 15.34 4.36 -19.71
CA SER A 184 16.68 3.86 -20.02
C SER A 184 17.47 5.02 -20.63
N SER A 185 18.55 5.45 -19.99
CA SER A 185 19.43 6.45 -20.61
C SER A 185 20.34 5.75 -21.63
N ASN A 186 19.90 5.70 -22.87
CA ASN A 186 20.75 5.41 -24.00
C ASN A 186 21.41 6.73 -24.46
N SER A 187 22.37 7.24 -23.68
CA SER A 187 23.20 8.35 -24.14
C SER A 187 24.17 7.86 -25.20
N SER A 188 23.90 8.20 -26.44
CA SER A 188 24.71 7.88 -27.62
C SER A 188 25.94 8.77 -27.80
N THR A 189 26.49 9.34 -26.73
CA THR A 189 27.73 10.12 -26.77
C THR A 189 28.64 9.77 -25.60
N THR A 190 29.63 8.94 -25.91
CA THR A 190 30.98 8.79 -25.27
C THR A 190 31.11 8.66 -23.74
N SER A 191 30.13 8.25 -23.00
CA SER A 191 30.33 7.72 -21.63
C SER A 191 29.36 6.60 -21.34
N SER A 192 29.92 5.41 -21.22
CA SER A 192 29.21 4.13 -20.98
C SER A 192 28.63 4.03 -19.55
N SER A 193 27.59 4.75 -19.25
CA SER A 193 26.75 4.48 -18.09
C SER A 193 25.36 4.09 -18.57
N SER A 194 25.21 2.84 -19.00
CA SER A 194 23.90 2.26 -19.17
C SER A 194 23.29 2.04 -17.79
N GLY A 195 22.23 2.74 -17.47
CA GLY A 195 21.54 2.63 -16.20
C GLY A 195 20.06 3.00 -16.37
N THR A 196 19.28 2.68 -15.34
CA THR A 196 17.89 3.10 -15.24
C THR A 196 17.83 4.44 -14.53
N THR A 197 17.10 5.40 -15.09
CA THR A 197 16.78 6.69 -14.46
C THR A 197 15.33 6.65 -13.98
N VAL A 198 15.10 7.17 -12.78
CA VAL A 198 13.78 7.35 -12.23
C VAL A 198 13.30 8.76 -12.53
N TYR A 199 12.09 8.89 -13.04
CA TYR A 199 11.47 10.17 -13.36
C TYR A 199 10.20 10.35 -12.54
N LEU A 200 10.03 11.53 -11.97
CA LEU A 200 8.77 12.04 -11.50
C LEU A 200 8.07 12.71 -12.71
N ASN A 201 6.95 12.17 -13.11
CA ASN A 201 6.15 12.72 -14.20
C ASN A 201 4.93 13.44 -13.62
N ILE A 202 4.81 14.72 -13.90
CA ILE A 202 3.70 15.57 -13.48
C ILE A 202 2.87 15.91 -14.73
N GLU A 203 1.62 15.49 -14.73
CA GLU A 203 0.63 15.82 -15.77
C GLU A 203 -0.26 16.95 -15.25
N PHE A 204 -0.39 18.01 -16.03
CA PHE A 204 -1.18 19.18 -15.67
C PHE A 204 -2.61 19.08 -16.20
N THR A 205 -3.52 19.84 -15.60
CA THR A 205 -4.89 20.03 -16.09
C THR A 205 -4.87 20.69 -17.47
N LYS A 206 -6.01 20.75 -18.14
CA LYS A 206 -6.08 21.45 -19.46
C LYS A 206 -5.70 22.92 -19.37
N GLU A 207 -6.02 23.56 -18.26
CA GLU A 207 -5.67 24.97 -18.00
C GLU A 207 -4.20 25.08 -17.62
N GLY A 208 -3.72 24.21 -16.74
CA GLY A 208 -2.31 24.13 -16.37
C GLY A 208 -1.40 23.81 -17.58
N ALA A 209 -1.84 22.95 -18.51
CA ALA A 209 -1.09 22.65 -19.73
C ALA A 209 -0.89 23.88 -20.62
N LYS A 210 -1.91 24.76 -20.74
CA LYS A 210 -1.78 26.03 -21.46
C LYS A 210 -0.83 26.99 -20.74
N LYS A 211 -0.96 27.11 -19.42
CA LYS A 211 -0.01 27.93 -18.63
C LYS A 211 1.42 27.42 -18.82
N LEU A 212 1.63 26.09 -18.79
CA LEU A 212 2.93 25.49 -19.01
C LEU A 212 3.50 25.77 -20.41
N GLU A 213 2.66 25.72 -21.45
CA GLU A 213 3.06 26.08 -22.82
C GLU A 213 3.50 27.55 -22.89
N ASP A 214 2.74 28.47 -22.31
CA ASP A 214 3.06 29.89 -22.24
C ASP A 214 4.36 30.16 -21.44
N ILE A 215 4.52 29.50 -20.28
CA ILE A 215 5.72 29.61 -19.44
C ILE A 215 6.92 29.05 -20.21
N SER A 216 6.82 27.79 -20.70
CA SER A 216 7.93 27.16 -21.41
C SER A 216 8.37 27.96 -22.63
N SER A 217 7.47 28.67 -23.33
CA SER A 217 7.83 29.54 -24.43
C SER A 217 8.62 30.80 -24.02
N LYS A 218 8.36 31.31 -22.80
CA LYS A 218 9.03 32.52 -22.28
C LYS A 218 10.41 32.22 -21.64
N TYR A 219 10.62 30.98 -21.18
CA TYR A 219 11.82 30.55 -20.48
C TYR A 219 12.65 29.54 -21.27
N VAL A 220 12.56 29.59 -22.63
CA VAL A 220 13.42 28.79 -23.53
C VAL A 220 14.86 29.34 -23.49
N LYS A 221 15.83 28.45 -23.45
CA LYS A 221 17.26 28.79 -23.61
C LYS A 221 17.47 29.49 -24.97
N THR A 222 17.94 30.71 -24.94
CA THR A 222 18.30 31.43 -26.18
C THR A 222 19.64 30.92 -26.66
N SER A 223 19.63 29.96 -27.58
CA SER A 223 20.87 29.54 -28.30
C SER A 223 21.30 30.64 -29.22
N THR A 224 22.18 31.53 -28.80
CA THR A 224 22.88 32.43 -29.72
C THR A 224 23.90 31.60 -30.50
N SER A 225 23.53 31.02 -31.61
CA SER A 225 24.49 30.49 -32.59
C SER A 225 25.07 31.68 -33.39
N ASP A 226 26.08 32.32 -32.84
CA ASP A 226 26.96 33.17 -33.63
C ASP A 226 27.99 32.30 -34.35
N ASN A 227 27.62 31.97 -35.60
CA ASN A 227 28.59 31.58 -36.60
C ASN A 227 29.24 32.88 -37.16
N THR A 228 30.26 33.37 -36.47
CA THR A 228 31.16 34.34 -37.11
C THR A 228 32.59 33.90 -36.77
N THR A 229 33.22 33.27 -37.75
CA THR A 229 34.66 33.19 -37.88
C THR A 229 35.19 34.61 -38.04
N ASP A 230 35.86 35.14 -36.99
CA ASP A 230 37.04 36.00 -37.24
C ASP A 230 37.87 36.14 -35.96
N ASN A 231 39.19 35.97 -36.16
CA ASN A 231 40.24 36.17 -35.18
C ASN A 231 40.32 37.65 -34.79
N THR A 232 40.41 37.98 -33.53
CA THR A 232 41.50 38.78 -32.91
C THR A 232 41.10 39.27 -31.51
N ASP A 233 42.01 38.91 -30.57
CA ASP A 233 42.46 39.65 -29.37
C ASP A 233 41.51 40.37 -28.41
N SER A 234 41.60 39.88 -27.16
CA SER A 234 41.60 40.62 -25.87
C SER A 234 40.46 41.60 -25.60
N SER A 235 39.55 41.20 -24.75
CA SER A 235 39.34 41.86 -23.43
C SER A 235 38.09 41.29 -22.75
N ASP A 236 38.24 41.05 -21.47
CA ASP A 236 37.22 40.74 -20.49
C ASP A 236 35.94 41.50 -20.70
N THR A 237 34.88 40.84 -21.16
CA THR A 237 33.54 41.33 -21.03
C THR A 237 32.67 40.13 -20.62
N THR A 238 32.48 39.95 -19.34
CA THR A 238 31.50 39.06 -18.75
C THR A 238 30.12 39.53 -19.19
N THR A 239 29.66 39.12 -20.36
CA THR A 239 28.27 39.22 -20.72
C THR A 239 27.52 38.12 -20.01
N SER A 240 27.04 38.40 -18.81
CA SER A 240 26.03 37.59 -18.15
C SER A 240 24.77 37.64 -18.98
N SER A 241 24.60 36.71 -19.92
CA SER A 241 23.30 36.39 -20.44
C SER A 241 22.45 35.88 -19.30
N THR A 242 21.57 36.71 -18.79
CA THR A 242 20.59 36.36 -17.77
C THR A 242 19.59 35.39 -18.40
N GLU A 243 19.95 34.09 -18.40
CA GLU A 243 19.00 33.06 -18.81
C GLU A 243 17.86 33.05 -17.77
N LYS A 244 16.66 33.39 -18.22
CA LYS A 244 15.46 33.28 -17.37
C LYS A 244 15.26 31.86 -16.98
N LYS A 245 15.17 31.61 -15.67
CA LYS A 245 14.98 30.28 -15.08
C LYS A 245 13.69 30.24 -14.30
N ILE A 246 13.10 29.06 -14.25
CA ILE A 246 12.03 28.73 -13.31
C ILE A 246 12.58 27.87 -12.17
N THR A 247 12.00 28.01 -11.01
CA THR A 247 12.28 27.16 -9.85
C THR A 247 11.01 26.43 -9.47
N MET A 248 11.12 25.11 -9.29
CA MET A 248 10.03 24.26 -8.79
C MET A 248 10.26 23.97 -7.32
N LYS A 249 9.24 24.19 -6.50
CA LYS A 249 9.27 24.00 -5.04
C LYS A 249 8.14 23.13 -4.55
N ILE A 250 8.41 22.40 -3.48
CA ILE A 250 7.41 21.72 -2.63
C ILE A 250 7.68 22.11 -1.20
N ASP A 251 6.68 22.65 -0.52
CA ASP A 251 6.77 23.09 0.90
C ASP A 251 8.00 23.97 1.18
N ASP A 252 8.26 24.93 0.31
CA ASP A 252 9.40 25.86 0.37
C ASP A 252 10.77 25.22 0.06
N GLU A 253 10.85 23.89 -0.17
CA GLU A 253 12.08 23.21 -0.59
C GLU A 253 12.20 23.22 -2.12
N GLU A 254 13.35 23.69 -2.61
CA GLU A 254 13.66 23.70 -4.05
C GLU A 254 13.97 22.29 -4.55
N ILE A 255 13.16 21.81 -5.50
CA ILE A 255 13.39 20.53 -6.16
C ILE A 255 14.32 20.69 -7.35
N MET A 256 14.10 21.74 -8.13
CA MET A 256 14.83 21.99 -9.37
C MET A 256 14.73 23.46 -9.77
N SER A 257 15.85 24.00 -10.28
CA SER A 257 15.87 25.27 -11.01
C SER A 257 16.37 25.01 -12.43
N THR A 258 15.59 25.39 -13.44
CA THR A 258 15.90 25.08 -14.84
C THR A 258 15.30 26.08 -15.82
N SER A 259 15.82 26.09 -17.04
CA SER A 259 15.20 26.69 -18.22
C SER A 259 14.78 25.57 -19.18
N PHE A 260 13.90 25.84 -20.12
CA PHE A 260 13.41 24.85 -21.06
C PHE A 260 14.27 24.83 -22.34
N ASP A 261 14.49 23.64 -22.90
CA ASP A 261 15.18 23.48 -24.17
C ASP A 261 14.26 23.80 -25.36
N GLU A 262 12.93 23.55 -25.17
CA GLU A 262 11.88 23.83 -26.17
C GLU A 262 10.53 24.10 -25.48
N THR A 263 9.58 24.65 -26.23
CA THR A 263 8.22 24.88 -25.74
C THR A 263 7.49 23.57 -25.51
N LEU A 264 7.01 23.35 -24.27
CA LEU A 264 6.31 22.12 -23.85
C LEU A 264 4.83 22.16 -24.23
N LYS A 265 4.44 21.46 -25.29
CA LYS A 265 3.04 21.31 -25.74
C LYS A 265 2.34 20.08 -25.18
N THR A 266 3.06 19.23 -24.47
CA THR A 266 2.53 17.94 -23.96
C THR A 266 1.68 18.09 -22.70
N GLY A 267 1.76 19.23 -22.01
CA GLY A 267 1.13 19.43 -20.71
C GLY A 267 1.71 18.53 -19.62
N LYS A 268 2.96 18.08 -19.77
CA LYS A 268 3.67 17.21 -18.84
C LYS A 268 5.09 17.68 -18.61
N ILE A 269 5.57 17.52 -17.38
CA ILE A 269 6.97 17.72 -17.02
C ILE A 269 7.51 16.39 -16.45
N GLN A 270 8.72 16.04 -16.86
CA GLN A 270 9.44 14.89 -16.34
C GLN A 270 10.70 15.36 -15.61
N LEU A 271 10.76 15.13 -14.31
CA LEU A 271 11.88 15.48 -13.46
C LEU A 271 12.70 14.21 -13.16
N SER A 272 14.02 14.21 -13.44
CA SER A 272 14.84 13.07 -13.07
C SER A 272 15.17 13.11 -11.59
N ILE A 273 14.87 12.02 -10.89
CA ILE A 273 15.19 11.83 -9.48
C ILE A 273 16.47 11.01 -9.39
N GLY A 274 17.56 11.69 -9.05
CA GLY A 274 18.88 11.09 -9.02
C GLY A 274 19.50 10.86 -10.39
N LYS A 275 20.65 10.19 -10.40
CA LYS A 275 21.42 9.84 -11.62
C LYS A 275 21.06 8.46 -12.11
N ALA A 276 21.25 8.19 -13.41
CA ALA A 276 21.12 6.84 -13.96
C ALA A 276 22.00 5.85 -13.18
N THR A 277 21.43 4.74 -12.75
CA THR A 277 22.14 3.74 -11.94
C THR A 277 21.76 2.32 -12.33
N THR A 278 22.68 1.39 -12.15
CA THR A 278 22.47 -0.06 -12.25
C THR A 278 22.39 -0.71 -10.87
N ASP A 279 22.71 0.05 -9.80
CA ASP A 279 22.62 -0.45 -8.45
C ASP A 279 21.17 -0.50 -7.97
N SER A 280 20.70 -1.71 -7.65
CA SER A 280 19.31 -1.97 -7.26
C SER A 280 18.90 -1.24 -5.98
N LYS A 281 19.80 -1.06 -5.02
CA LYS A 281 19.52 -0.41 -3.75
C LYS A 281 19.35 1.11 -3.94
N THR A 282 20.26 1.71 -4.68
CA THR A 282 20.19 3.14 -5.04
C THR A 282 18.94 3.43 -5.89
N LEU A 283 18.63 2.56 -6.86
CA LEU A 283 17.44 2.67 -7.67
C LEU A 283 16.16 2.62 -6.82
N GLN A 284 16.09 1.70 -5.86
CA GLN A 284 14.95 1.60 -4.94
C GLN A 284 14.81 2.86 -4.08
N GLY A 285 15.93 3.48 -3.65
CA GLY A 285 15.91 4.76 -2.95
C GLY A 285 15.31 5.89 -3.79
N TYR A 286 15.73 6.01 -5.05
CA TYR A 286 15.17 7.01 -5.98
C TYR A 286 13.69 6.78 -6.28
N VAL A 287 13.28 5.52 -6.43
CA VAL A 287 11.86 5.15 -6.62
C VAL A 287 11.04 5.53 -5.40
N SER A 288 11.54 5.25 -4.21
CA SER A 288 10.84 5.63 -2.97
C SER A 288 10.69 7.15 -2.86
N GLN A 289 11.75 7.90 -3.11
CA GLN A 289 11.72 9.37 -3.11
C GLN A 289 10.73 9.92 -4.15
N ALA A 290 10.81 9.46 -5.39
CA ALA A 290 9.90 9.88 -6.45
C ALA A 290 8.43 9.52 -6.13
N SER A 291 8.20 8.33 -5.58
CA SER A 291 6.87 7.87 -5.18
C SER A 291 6.28 8.72 -4.06
N ASN A 292 7.09 9.08 -3.08
CA ASN A 292 6.65 9.93 -1.97
C ASN A 292 6.23 11.32 -2.48
N ILE A 293 7.05 11.93 -3.33
CA ILE A 293 6.73 13.22 -3.95
C ILE A 293 5.46 13.10 -4.80
N ALA A 294 5.36 12.06 -5.62
CA ALA A 294 4.19 11.83 -6.47
C ALA A 294 2.90 11.71 -5.64
N VAL A 295 2.93 10.95 -4.54
CA VAL A 295 1.78 10.78 -3.64
C VAL A 295 1.38 12.09 -2.97
N VAL A 296 2.35 12.89 -2.54
CA VAL A 296 2.08 14.21 -1.94
C VAL A 296 1.43 15.15 -2.95
N LEU A 297 1.93 15.19 -4.19
CA LEU A 297 1.37 16.04 -5.25
C LEU A 297 -0.02 15.58 -5.72
N ASP A 298 -0.22 14.27 -5.84
CA ASP A 298 -1.47 13.68 -6.33
C ASP A 298 -2.60 13.80 -5.30
N SER A 299 -2.28 13.75 -4.00
CA SER A 299 -3.23 13.91 -2.90
C SER A 299 -3.69 15.35 -2.68
N GLY A 300 -2.99 16.32 -3.25
CA GLY A 300 -3.25 17.74 -3.10
C GLY A 300 -2.64 18.36 -1.84
N LYS A 301 -2.82 19.69 -1.73
CA LYS A 301 -2.29 20.50 -0.64
C LYS A 301 -3.12 20.35 0.63
N MET A 302 -2.49 20.02 1.74
CA MET A 302 -3.15 20.03 3.05
C MET A 302 -3.46 21.47 3.52
N PRO A 303 -4.69 21.72 4.01
CA PRO A 303 -5.07 23.06 4.49
C PRO A 303 -4.41 23.43 5.82
N ILE A 304 -3.95 22.46 6.60
CA ILE A 304 -3.31 22.62 7.91
C ILE A 304 -1.90 22.06 7.85
N LYS A 305 -0.93 22.79 8.41
CA LYS A 305 0.42 22.28 8.65
C LYS A 305 0.44 21.54 9.98
N TYR A 306 0.94 20.32 9.97
CA TYR A 306 1.13 19.49 11.15
C TYR A 306 2.61 19.23 11.38
N ASP A 307 2.97 19.07 12.64
CA ASP A 307 4.28 18.56 13.07
C ASP A 307 4.11 17.18 13.69
N VAL A 308 5.12 16.34 13.53
CA VAL A 308 5.16 15.03 14.17
C VAL A 308 5.58 15.24 15.63
N ASP A 309 4.62 15.21 16.56
CA ASP A 309 4.84 15.40 18.00
C ASP A 309 5.28 14.08 18.66
N GLU A 310 4.58 12.99 18.34
CA GLU A 310 4.89 11.64 18.83
C GLU A 310 5.04 10.67 17.66
N ASN A 311 6.06 9.81 17.75
CA ASN A 311 6.33 8.74 16.80
C ASN A 311 6.86 7.54 17.59
N GLN A 312 5.94 6.72 18.10
CA GLN A 312 6.25 5.63 19.01
C GLN A 312 5.96 4.29 18.36
N TYR A 313 6.92 3.37 18.49
CA TYR A 313 6.69 1.99 18.12
C TYR A 313 5.91 1.27 19.23
N VAL A 314 4.80 0.67 18.86
CA VAL A 314 4.00 -0.20 19.73
C VAL A 314 4.28 -1.65 19.35
N LEU A 315 4.77 -2.42 20.33
CA LEU A 315 5.05 -3.83 20.14
C LEU A 315 3.76 -4.59 19.79
N SER A 316 3.90 -5.67 19.02
CA SER A 316 2.81 -6.60 18.78
C SER A 316 2.31 -7.21 20.10
N ASP A 317 1.02 -7.51 20.17
CA ASP A 317 0.41 -8.15 21.33
C ASP A 317 0.94 -9.57 21.56
N ILE A 318 1.41 -10.21 20.49
CA ILE A 318 1.97 -11.56 20.49
C ILE A 318 3.35 -11.55 19.83
N THR A 319 4.33 -12.15 20.49
CA THR A 319 5.66 -12.33 19.92
C THR A 319 5.66 -13.41 18.82
N ASN A 320 6.64 -13.36 17.90
CA ASN A 320 6.79 -14.39 16.87
C ASN A 320 6.89 -15.81 17.44
N GLN A 321 7.52 -15.98 18.62
CA GLN A 321 7.64 -17.29 19.28
C GLN A 321 6.27 -17.79 19.76
N GLU A 322 5.46 -16.92 20.33
CA GLU A 322 4.11 -17.26 20.78
C GLU A 322 3.19 -17.60 19.60
N LEU A 323 3.33 -16.87 18.49
CA LEU A 323 2.61 -17.15 17.26
C LEU A 323 2.96 -18.55 16.71
N ASP A 324 4.23 -18.91 16.69
CA ASP A 324 4.69 -20.25 16.29
C ASP A 324 4.11 -21.33 17.19
N ILE A 325 4.05 -21.11 18.50
CA ILE A 325 3.43 -22.06 19.45
C ILE A 325 1.94 -22.24 19.13
N VAL A 326 1.20 -21.17 18.86
CA VAL A 326 -0.22 -21.22 18.47
C VAL A 326 -0.40 -22.04 17.18
N VAL A 327 0.45 -21.82 16.19
CA VAL A 327 0.44 -22.57 14.91
C VAL A 327 0.71 -24.06 15.18
N TYR A 328 1.71 -24.42 15.99
CA TYR A 328 2.00 -25.83 16.33
C TYR A 328 0.85 -26.49 17.10
N ILE A 329 0.19 -25.76 17.99
CA ILE A 329 -1.01 -26.26 18.70
C ILE A 329 -2.13 -26.55 17.70
N LEU A 330 -2.40 -25.64 16.74
CA LEU A 330 -3.43 -25.85 15.71
C LEU A 330 -3.11 -27.06 14.83
N ILE A 331 -1.86 -27.23 14.42
CA ILE A 331 -1.41 -28.41 13.67
C ILE A 331 -1.63 -29.69 14.49
N GLY A 332 -1.28 -29.66 15.77
CA GLY A 332 -1.50 -30.78 16.69
C GLY A 332 -2.97 -31.17 16.81
N ILE A 333 -3.87 -30.19 16.94
CA ILE A 333 -5.32 -30.42 16.98
C ILE A 333 -5.80 -31.05 15.67
N VAL A 334 -5.38 -30.54 14.52
CA VAL A 334 -5.74 -31.08 13.20
C VAL A 334 -5.27 -32.55 13.06
N ALA A 335 -4.05 -32.86 13.51
CA ALA A 335 -3.51 -34.21 13.51
C ALA A 335 -4.33 -35.15 14.42
N ILE A 336 -4.64 -34.74 15.64
CA ILE A 336 -5.45 -35.52 16.59
C ILE A 336 -6.85 -35.79 15.99
N LEU A 337 -7.53 -34.79 15.46
CA LEU A 337 -8.84 -34.95 14.86
C LEU A 337 -8.81 -35.87 13.63
N SER A 338 -7.75 -35.82 12.84
CA SER A 338 -7.54 -36.75 11.70
C SER A 338 -7.34 -38.19 12.17
N ILE A 339 -6.59 -38.41 13.24
CA ILE A 339 -6.39 -39.72 13.85
C ILE A 339 -7.73 -40.27 14.40
N ILE A 340 -8.52 -39.43 15.08
CA ILE A 340 -9.85 -39.79 15.57
C ILE A 340 -10.76 -40.26 14.44
N PHE A 341 -10.73 -39.61 13.27
CA PHE A 341 -11.48 -40.05 12.10
C PHE A 341 -11.07 -41.47 11.68
N ILE A 342 -9.77 -41.73 11.57
CA ILE A 342 -9.25 -43.02 11.12
C ILE A 342 -9.65 -44.14 12.11
N ILE A 343 -9.49 -43.91 13.41
CA ILE A 343 -9.82 -44.92 14.45
C ILE A 343 -11.33 -45.22 14.44
N ARG A 344 -12.16 -44.18 14.36
CA ARG A 344 -13.63 -44.31 14.50
C ARG A 344 -14.30 -44.89 13.25
N TYR A 345 -13.86 -44.50 12.06
CA TYR A 345 -14.54 -44.85 10.80
C TYR A 345 -13.69 -45.72 9.86
N LYS A 346 -12.49 -46.14 10.27
CA LYS A 346 -11.58 -46.98 9.46
C LYS A 346 -11.32 -46.35 8.09
N LEU A 347 -11.67 -47.08 7.01
CA LEU A 347 -11.42 -46.60 5.63
C LEU A 347 -12.16 -45.32 5.26
N TYR A 348 -13.42 -45.15 5.68
CA TYR A 348 -14.15 -43.91 5.50
C TYR A 348 -13.52 -42.77 6.33
N GLY A 349 -12.96 -43.12 7.48
CA GLY A 349 -12.21 -42.17 8.29
C GLY A 349 -10.92 -41.71 7.65
N ALA A 350 -10.19 -42.59 6.97
CA ALA A 350 -9.00 -42.20 6.20
C ALA A 350 -9.34 -41.22 5.05
N ILE A 351 -10.45 -41.48 4.32
CA ILE A 351 -10.96 -40.58 3.30
C ILE A 351 -11.35 -39.22 3.91
N GLY A 352 -12.02 -39.25 5.06
CA GLY A 352 -12.39 -38.04 5.80
C GLY A 352 -11.18 -37.23 6.25
N ALA A 353 -10.15 -37.90 6.77
CA ALA A 353 -8.90 -37.24 7.22
C ALA A 353 -8.16 -36.57 6.03
N VAL A 354 -8.02 -37.27 4.89
CA VAL A 354 -7.43 -36.69 3.67
C VAL A 354 -8.22 -35.48 3.20
N SER A 355 -9.56 -35.60 3.17
CA SER A 355 -10.41 -34.50 2.78
C SER A 355 -10.33 -33.30 3.75
N TYR A 356 -10.24 -33.57 5.06
CA TYR A 356 -10.10 -32.57 6.11
C TYR A 356 -8.81 -31.77 5.98
N ILE A 357 -7.68 -32.46 5.83
CA ILE A 357 -6.36 -31.84 5.63
C ILE A 357 -6.33 -31.04 4.32
N GLY A 358 -6.89 -31.62 3.24
CA GLY A 358 -6.91 -30.96 1.92
C GLY A 358 -7.69 -29.65 1.91
N LEU A 359 -8.83 -29.59 2.60
CA LEU A 359 -9.58 -28.34 2.73
C LEU A 359 -8.75 -27.29 3.48
N ILE A 360 -8.15 -27.66 4.61
CA ILE A 360 -7.33 -26.75 5.40
C ILE A 360 -6.17 -26.21 4.57
N SER A 361 -5.51 -27.06 3.80
CA SER A 361 -4.39 -26.65 2.94
C SER A 361 -4.81 -25.64 1.86
N ILE A 362 -5.93 -25.85 1.18
CA ILE A 362 -6.47 -24.91 0.22
C ILE A 362 -6.92 -23.63 0.90
N PHE A 363 -7.50 -23.72 2.10
CA PHE A 363 -7.94 -22.57 2.87
C PHE A 363 -6.77 -21.66 3.27
N LEU A 364 -5.67 -22.24 3.74
CA LEU A 364 -4.45 -21.49 4.07
C LEU A 364 -3.84 -20.79 2.84
N ILE A 365 -3.89 -21.42 1.66
CA ILE A 365 -3.49 -20.77 0.41
C ILE A 365 -4.47 -19.63 0.07
N LEU A 366 -5.77 -19.87 0.16
CA LEU A 366 -6.80 -18.89 -0.17
C LEU A 366 -6.65 -17.60 0.65
N ILE A 367 -6.42 -17.69 1.96
CA ILE A 367 -6.24 -16.53 2.84
C ILE A 367 -5.09 -15.64 2.34
N ARG A 368 -3.98 -16.20 1.86
CA ARG A 368 -2.83 -15.45 1.34
C ARG A 368 -3.17 -14.59 0.12
N TYR A 369 -4.15 -15.02 -0.69
CA TYR A 369 -4.56 -14.32 -1.91
C TYR A 369 -5.85 -13.50 -1.76
N ALA A 370 -6.58 -13.66 -0.67
CA ALA A 370 -7.82 -12.95 -0.40
C ALA A 370 -7.61 -11.51 0.13
N ASN A 371 -6.36 -11.04 0.24
CA ASN A 371 -5.96 -9.74 0.80
C ASN A 371 -6.57 -9.47 2.19
N VAL A 372 -6.60 -10.51 3.03
CA VAL A 372 -7.07 -10.41 4.41
C VAL A 372 -5.85 -10.19 5.31
N ASN A 373 -5.90 -9.15 6.14
CA ASN A 373 -4.91 -8.94 7.19
C ASN A 373 -5.22 -9.92 8.33
N LEU A 374 -4.27 -10.81 8.62
CA LEU A 374 -4.42 -11.82 9.65
C LEU A 374 -4.19 -11.20 11.03
N SER A 375 -5.24 -11.14 11.84
CA SER A 375 -5.22 -10.71 13.25
C SER A 375 -5.28 -11.91 14.20
N ILE A 376 -5.15 -11.69 15.50
CA ILE A 376 -5.36 -12.71 16.53
C ILE A 376 -6.76 -13.32 16.40
N GLN A 377 -7.78 -12.47 16.18
CA GLN A 377 -9.17 -12.91 15.95
C GLN A 377 -9.30 -13.66 14.63
N GLY A 378 -8.50 -13.31 13.62
CA GLY A 378 -8.41 -14.05 12.37
C GLY A 378 -7.86 -15.46 12.56
N ILE A 379 -6.86 -15.66 13.43
CA ILE A 379 -6.36 -16.99 13.79
C ILE A 379 -7.45 -17.82 14.47
N LEU A 380 -8.23 -17.21 15.37
CA LEU A 380 -9.38 -17.87 16.00
C LEU A 380 -10.42 -18.27 14.93
N ALA A 381 -10.67 -17.42 13.93
CA ALA A 381 -11.55 -17.76 12.82
C ALA A 381 -11.07 -18.98 12.03
N ILE A 382 -9.74 -19.11 11.79
CA ILE A 382 -9.16 -20.30 11.15
C ILE A 382 -9.48 -21.56 11.99
N ALA A 383 -9.28 -21.50 13.31
CA ALA A 383 -9.61 -22.60 14.20
C ALA A 383 -11.10 -23.00 14.13
N LEU A 384 -12.00 -21.99 14.11
CA LEU A 384 -13.45 -22.25 14.00
C LEU A 384 -13.81 -22.86 12.63
N VAL A 385 -13.21 -22.43 11.54
CA VAL A 385 -13.41 -23.06 10.22
C VAL A 385 -12.95 -24.51 10.22
N CYS A 386 -11.82 -24.81 10.84
CA CYS A 386 -11.35 -26.21 11.02
C CYS A 386 -12.38 -27.04 11.81
N ILE A 387 -12.93 -26.51 12.88
CA ILE A 387 -13.96 -27.19 13.68
C ILE A 387 -15.24 -27.40 12.87
N LEU A 388 -15.73 -26.38 12.17
CA LEU A 388 -16.92 -26.47 11.32
C LEU A 388 -16.76 -27.53 10.22
N ASN A 389 -15.61 -27.55 9.58
CA ASN A 389 -15.28 -28.55 8.57
C ASN A 389 -15.24 -29.98 9.17
N TYR A 390 -14.62 -30.12 10.36
CA TYR A 390 -14.60 -31.41 11.06
C TYR A 390 -16.02 -31.90 11.36
N VAL A 391 -16.87 -31.04 11.91
CA VAL A 391 -18.29 -31.35 12.21
C VAL A 391 -19.04 -31.78 10.95
N PHE A 392 -18.85 -31.06 9.84
CA PHE A 392 -19.46 -31.41 8.56
C PHE A 392 -19.04 -32.79 8.08
N ILE A 393 -17.73 -33.07 8.01
CA ILE A 393 -17.19 -34.35 7.52
C ILE A 393 -17.62 -35.48 8.45
N ASN A 394 -17.56 -35.27 9.77
CA ASN A 394 -18.00 -36.26 10.75
C ASN A 394 -19.46 -36.66 10.55
N LYS A 395 -20.34 -35.66 10.38
CA LYS A 395 -21.76 -35.85 10.13
C LYS A 395 -22.00 -36.60 8.82
N LEU A 396 -21.27 -36.24 7.76
CA LEU A 396 -21.36 -36.87 6.44
C LEU A 396 -20.96 -38.37 6.52
N ILE A 397 -19.81 -38.66 7.11
CA ILE A 397 -19.32 -40.04 7.24
C ILE A 397 -20.24 -40.86 8.13
N CYS A 398 -20.71 -40.30 9.24
CA CYS A 398 -21.63 -40.97 10.16
C CYS A 398 -22.95 -41.35 9.44
N ARG A 399 -23.52 -40.43 8.63
CA ARG A 399 -24.77 -40.70 7.88
C ARG A 399 -24.58 -41.77 6.81
N ILE A 400 -23.41 -41.80 6.14
CA ILE A 400 -23.12 -42.79 5.11
C ILE A 400 -22.83 -44.16 5.72
N ASN A 401 -22.13 -44.24 6.83
CA ASN A 401 -21.78 -45.51 7.49
C ASN A 401 -22.95 -46.18 8.24
N LYS A 402 -24.05 -45.43 8.47
CA LYS A 402 -25.28 -46.03 9.00
C LYS A 402 -25.92 -46.93 7.94
N LYS A 403 -26.07 -48.23 8.28
CA LYS A 403 -26.89 -49.17 7.52
C LYS A 403 -28.36 -48.85 7.81
N ASP A 404 -28.98 -47.99 7.00
CA ASP A 404 -30.39 -47.72 7.13
C ASP A 404 -31.18 -48.81 6.41
N SER A 405 -32.32 -49.23 6.99
CA SER A 405 -33.28 -50.16 6.39
C SER A 405 -33.95 -49.61 5.13
N ASN A 406 -33.91 -48.30 4.95
CA ASN A 406 -34.40 -47.61 3.77
C ASN A 406 -33.31 -47.62 2.68
N LYS A 407 -33.68 -48.00 1.45
CA LYS A 407 -32.79 -48.04 0.25
C LYS A 407 -32.39 -46.62 -0.23
N GLU A 408 -31.96 -45.72 0.68
CA GLU A 408 -31.48 -44.41 0.29
C GLU A 408 -30.16 -44.48 -0.48
N THR A 409 -30.08 -43.77 -1.59
CA THR A 409 -28.85 -43.68 -2.35
C THR A 409 -27.83 -42.77 -1.64
N THR A 410 -26.53 -43.03 -1.85
CA THR A 410 -25.46 -42.17 -1.30
C THR A 410 -25.63 -40.72 -1.67
N ASN A 411 -26.17 -40.42 -2.86
CA ASN A 411 -26.48 -39.06 -3.30
C ASN A 411 -27.57 -38.39 -2.42
N GLN A 412 -28.60 -39.11 -2.03
CA GLN A 412 -29.66 -38.61 -1.17
C GLN A 412 -29.13 -38.30 0.21
N LYS A 413 -28.35 -39.22 0.80
CA LYS A 413 -27.69 -39.01 2.11
C LYS A 413 -26.78 -37.76 2.13
N ILE A 414 -25.98 -37.57 1.08
CA ILE A 414 -25.13 -36.38 0.92
C ILE A 414 -25.96 -35.11 0.89
N LYS A 415 -27.04 -35.07 0.06
CA LYS A 415 -27.90 -33.91 -0.10
C LYS A 415 -28.59 -33.52 1.22
N GLU A 416 -29.03 -34.51 2.00
CA GLU A 416 -29.66 -34.29 3.33
C GLU A 416 -28.67 -33.67 4.31
N VAL A 417 -27.46 -34.21 4.39
CA VAL A 417 -26.40 -33.70 5.28
C VAL A 417 -26.09 -32.25 4.92
N TYR A 418 -25.96 -31.94 3.62
CA TYR A 418 -25.75 -30.56 3.17
C TYR A 418 -26.88 -29.65 3.60
N LYS A 419 -28.14 -30.02 3.31
CA LYS A 419 -29.30 -29.23 3.68
C LYS A 419 -29.32 -28.97 5.19
N GLU A 420 -29.17 -30.02 5.98
CA GLU A 420 -29.25 -29.91 7.44
C GLU A 420 -28.11 -29.10 8.03
N PHE A 421 -26.88 -29.24 7.51
CA PHE A 421 -25.72 -28.47 7.98
C PHE A 421 -25.87 -26.99 7.64
N PHE A 422 -26.12 -26.66 6.36
CA PHE A 422 -26.17 -25.27 5.94
C PHE A 422 -27.37 -24.51 6.52
N VAL A 423 -28.51 -25.15 6.72
CA VAL A 423 -29.63 -24.54 7.44
C VAL A 423 -29.24 -24.15 8.87
N LYS A 424 -28.46 -25.00 9.56
CA LYS A 424 -28.03 -24.73 10.94
C LYS A 424 -26.99 -23.62 11.05
N ILE A 425 -26.16 -23.40 10.03
CA ILE A 425 -25.12 -22.36 10.05
C ILE A 425 -25.55 -21.03 9.44
N ILE A 426 -26.80 -20.90 8.93
CA ILE A 426 -27.33 -19.62 8.41
C ILE A 426 -27.09 -18.44 9.35
N PRO A 427 -27.35 -18.52 10.67
CA PRO A 427 -27.10 -17.41 11.58
C PRO A 427 -25.62 -17.00 11.61
N ILE A 428 -24.72 -18.01 11.55
CA ILE A 428 -23.27 -17.77 11.52
C ILE A 428 -22.88 -17.09 10.21
N CYS A 429 -23.46 -17.51 9.06
CA CYS A 429 -23.20 -16.87 7.77
C CYS A 429 -23.61 -15.40 7.77
N ILE A 430 -24.78 -15.07 8.34
CA ILE A 430 -25.28 -13.69 8.43
C ILE A 430 -24.33 -12.86 9.33
N ALA A 431 -23.99 -13.36 10.51
CA ALA A 431 -23.07 -12.68 11.43
C ALA A 431 -21.69 -12.46 10.77
N THR A 432 -21.19 -13.45 10.04
CA THR A 432 -19.92 -13.36 9.32
C THR A 432 -19.92 -12.26 8.26
N ILE A 433 -21.01 -12.13 7.50
CA ILE A 433 -21.16 -11.05 6.49
C ILE A 433 -21.17 -9.68 7.19
N VAL A 434 -21.90 -9.54 8.29
CA VAL A 434 -21.91 -8.29 9.07
C VAL A 434 -20.52 -7.94 9.57
N PHE A 435 -19.75 -8.92 10.07
CA PHE A 435 -18.40 -8.71 10.56
C PHE A 435 -17.40 -8.31 9.46
N CYS A 436 -17.60 -8.76 8.21
CA CYS A 436 -16.77 -8.31 7.08
C CYS A 436 -16.79 -6.79 6.86
N PHE A 437 -17.87 -6.12 7.23
CA PHE A 437 -18.04 -4.68 7.08
C PHE A 437 -17.85 -3.92 8.39
N ALA A 438 -17.35 -4.57 9.45
CA ALA A 438 -17.01 -3.88 10.68
C ALA A 438 -15.86 -2.89 10.41
N GLY A 439 -15.99 -1.68 10.92
CA GLY A 439 -14.95 -0.65 10.80
C GLY A 439 -13.73 -0.89 11.69
N TRP A 440 -13.67 -2.01 12.42
CA TRP A 440 -12.58 -2.41 13.27
C TRP A 440 -11.90 -3.66 12.69
N ASP A 441 -10.62 -3.52 12.34
CA ASP A 441 -9.84 -4.52 11.61
C ASP A 441 -9.85 -5.93 12.22
N PRO A 442 -9.71 -6.13 13.55
CA PRO A 442 -9.76 -7.46 14.14
C PRO A 442 -11.07 -8.20 13.88
N ILE A 443 -12.21 -7.51 13.97
CA ILE A 443 -13.53 -8.10 13.69
C ILE A 443 -13.71 -8.33 12.18
N SER A 444 -13.25 -7.39 11.35
CA SER A 444 -13.29 -7.52 9.90
C SER A 444 -12.45 -8.70 9.41
N SER A 445 -11.23 -8.86 9.94
CA SER A 445 -10.35 -10.01 9.70
C SER A 445 -11.05 -11.33 10.04
N PHE A 446 -11.63 -11.43 11.24
CA PHE A 446 -12.41 -12.59 11.66
C PHE A 446 -13.55 -12.89 10.67
N GLY A 447 -14.33 -11.86 10.32
CA GLY A 447 -15.45 -11.97 9.38
C GLY A 447 -15.02 -12.48 8.01
N MET A 448 -14.00 -11.88 7.42
CA MET A 448 -13.49 -12.26 6.10
C MET A 448 -12.97 -13.70 6.07
N ILE A 449 -12.20 -14.11 7.08
CA ILE A 449 -11.66 -15.47 7.18
C ILE A 449 -12.79 -16.49 7.34
N MET A 450 -13.74 -16.23 8.22
CA MET A 450 -14.92 -17.08 8.40
C MET A 450 -15.76 -17.18 7.12
N PHE A 451 -15.98 -16.07 6.41
CA PHE A 451 -16.73 -16.04 5.16
C PHE A 451 -16.08 -16.95 4.11
N TRP A 452 -14.80 -16.75 3.83
CA TRP A 452 -14.06 -17.59 2.88
C TRP A 452 -14.01 -19.06 3.33
N GLY A 453 -13.88 -19.30 4.63
CA GLY A 453 -13.90 -20.65 5.20
C GLY A 453 -15.22 -21.37 4.95
N ILE A 454 -16.36 -20.73 5.22
CA ILE A 454 -17.69 -21.30 5.00
C ILE A 454 -17.94 -21.58 3.51
N VAL A 455 -17.59 -20.63 2.63
CA VAL A 455 -17.70 -20.80 1.16
C VAL A 455 -16.86 -21.99 0.71
N LEU A 456 -15.63 -22.11 1.21
CA LEU A 456 -14.76 -23.21 0.87
C LEU A 456 -15.26 -24.56 1.41
N ILE A 457 -15.82 -24.60 2.64
CA ILE A 457 -16.47 -25.80 3.18
C ILE A 457 -17.59 -26.28 2.23
N ALA A 458 -18.41 -25.36 1.74
CA ALA A 458 -19.49 -25.69 0.81
C ALA A 458 -18.96 -26.29 -0.49
N ILE A 459 -18.06 -25.58 -1.17
CA ILE A 459 -17.57 -25.96 -2.51
C ILE A 459 -16.67 -27.20 -2.46
N TYR A 460 -15.66 -27.20 -1.60
CA TYR A 460 -14.68 -28.27 -1.52
C TYR A 460 -15.30 -29.60 -1.13
N ASN A 461 -16.13 -29.61 -0.09
CA ASN A 461 -16.77 -30.86 0.34
C ASN A 461 -17.77 -31.38 -0.73
N TYR A 462 -18.46 -30.48 -1.45
CA TYR A 462 -19.34 -30.90 -2.54
C TYR A 462 -18.56 -31.57 -3.68
N ILE A 463 -17.43 -31.01 -4.08
CA ILE A 463 -16.64 -31.53 -5.22
C ILE A 463 -15.75 -32.70 -4.79
N ILE A 464 -14.94 -32.55 -3.76
CA ILE A 464 -13.88 -33.49 -3.41
C ILE A 464 -14.37 -34.57 -2.43
N THR A 465 -14.88 -34.15 -1.26
CA THR A 465 -15.29 -35.11 -0.21
C THR A 465 -16.40 -36.01 -0.68
N SER A 466 -17.43 -35.45 -1.31
CA SER A 466 -18.56 -36.23 -1.84
C SER A 466 -18.11 -37.20 -2.93
N THR A 467 -17.18 -36.81 -3.81
CA THR A 467 -16.64 -37.67 -4.86
C THR A 467 -15.84 -38.84 -4.28
N LEU A 468 -14.95 -38.57 -3.30
CA LEU A 468 -14.18 -39.60 -2.62
C LEU A 468 -15.08 -40.65 -1.95
N VAL A 469 -16.10 -40.17 -1.25
CA VAL A 469 -17.06 -41.02 -0.57
C VAL A 469 -17.88 -41.87 -1.55
N LYS A 470 -18.36 -41.28 -2.65
CA LYS A 470 -19.11 -42.03 -3.72
C LYS A 470 -18.25 -43.10 -4.38
N ILE A 471 -16.95 -42.83 -4.62
CA ILE A 471 -16.02 -43.82 -5.20
C ILE A 471 -15.85 -44.98 -4.22
N GLN A 472 -15.83 -44.73 -2.91
CA GLN A 472 -15.67 -45.74 -1.88
C GLN A 472 -16.96 -46.59 -1.70
N ASP A 473 -18.12 -45.94 -1.64
CA ASP A 473 -19.40 -46.59 -1.39
C ASP A 473 -19.87 -47.48 -2.55
N ASN A 474 -19.50 -47.14 -3.78
CA ASN A 474 -19.79 -47.94 -5.00
C ASN A 474 -18.84 -49.13 -5.18
N LYS A 475 -18.13 -49.55 -4.15
CA LYS A 475 -17.41 -50.84 -4.09
C LYS A 475 -18.33 -51.93 -3.63
#